data_9437d1de6ab2d16261657ae8234cd14f
#
_entry.id   9437d1de6ab2d16261657ae8234cd14f
#
_cell.length_a   1.000
_cell.length_b   1.000
_cell.length_c   1.000
_cell.angle_alpha   90.00
_cell.angle_beta   90.00
_cell.angle_gamma   90.00
#
_symmetry.space_group_name_H-M   'P 1'
#
loop_
_entity.id
_entity.type
_entity.pdbx_description
1 polymer ?
#
loop_
_entity_poly.entity_id
_entity_poly.type
_entity_poly.pdbx_seq_one_letter_code
_entity_poly.pdbx_strand_id
1 'polypeptide(L)'
;KKEEETSEEETQDSAFLEMLQNIRKGSILSIQRFFIKEGETSPPKRYTSGSMILAMENAGQLIEDEELRAQIKGSGIGTSATRAEILKKLVTIQYLALNKKTQVITPTLLGEMIFDVVNASIRSLLSPELTASWEKGLTYVAEGSITPQEYMEKLERFIRSWTQGVLGLRNQLMLKQFFDAAAQYYQKGTGNKTRKSHRCDTEKGR
;
A
#
# COMPACT_ATOMS: atom_id res chain seq x y z
N LYS A 1 38.08 2.57 -28.76
CA LYS A 1 38.08 1.75 -27.51
C LYS A 1 36.68 1.40 -27.01
N LYS A 2 35.64 2.15 -27.37
CA LYS A 2 34.23 1.84 -26.99
C LYS A 2 33.51 0.95 -28.01
N GLU A 3 33.99 0.88 -29.22
CA GLU A 3 33.37 0.05 -30.27
C GLU A 3 33.87 -1.41 -30.28
N GLU A 4 35.06 -1.68 -29.72
CA GLU A 4 35.60 -3.04 -29.59
C GLU A 4 34.99 -3.80 -28.40
N GLU A 5 34.65 -3.14 -27.29
CA GLU A 5 34.00 -3.79 -26.14
C GLU A 5 32.57 -4.23 -26.43
N THR A 6 31.81 -3.50 -27.26
CA THR A 6 30.43 -3.86 -27.66
C THR A 6 30.38 -5.06 -28.59
N SER A 7 31.37 -5.26 -29.46
CA SER A 7 31.39 -6.39 -30.41
C SER A 7 31.77 -7.72 -29.76
N GLU A 8 32.57 -7.68 -28.67
CA GLU A 8 32.94 -8.88 -27.92
C GLU A 8 31.79 -9.36 -26.99
N GLU A 9 31.00 -8.46 -26.40
CA GLU A 9 29.81 -8.82 -25.62
C GLU A 9 28.73 -9.42 -26.49
N GLU A 10 28.42 -8.86 -27.67
CA GLU A 10 27.42 -9.40 -28.60
C GLU A 10 27.78 -10.78 -29.17
N THR A 11 29.07 -11.06 -29.40
CA THR A 11 29.54 -12.38 -29.85
C THR A 11 29.52 -13.42 -28.74
N GLN A 12 29.80 -13.06 -27.51
CA GLN A 12 29.67 -13.95 -26.33
C GLN A 12 28.22 -14.32 -26.04
N ASP A 13 27.30 -13.38 -26.18
CA ASP A 13 25.87 -13.62 -25.97
C ASP A 13 25.29 -14.55 -27.03
N SER A 14 25.71 -14.43 -28.28
CA SER A 14 25.24 -15.33 -29.38
C SER A 14 25.74 -16.78 -29.21
N ALA A 15 26.98 -16.96 -28.82
CA ALA A 15 27.55 -18.30 -28.55
C ALA A 15 26.91 -18.94 -27.30
N PHE A 16 26.59 -18.15 -26.30
CA PHE A 16 25.88 -18.61 -25.11
C PHE A 16 24.43 -19.00 -25.42
N LEU A 17 23.74 -18.25 -26.26
CA LEU A 17 22.39 -18.59 -26.73
C LEU A 17 22.35 -19.88 -27.54
N GLU A 18 23.33 -20.10 -28.43
CA GLU A 18 23.47 -21.37 -29.17
C GLU A 18 23.73 -22.55 -28.22
N MET A 19 24.56 -22.37 -27.22
CA MET A 19 24.80 -23.40 -26.20
C MET A 19 23.52 -23.73 -25.43
N LEU A 20 22.72 -22.72 -25.05
CA LEU A 20 21.44 -22.91 -24.35
C LEU A 20 20.41 -23.66 -25.21
N GLN A 21 20.35 -23.41 -26.51
CA GLN A 21 19.42 -24.10 -27.43
C GLN A 21 19.72 -25.61 -27.56
N ASN A 22 20.95 -26.00 -27.30
CA ASN A 22 21.40 -27.40 -27.38
C ASN A 22 21.25 -28.18 -26.07
N ILE A 23 20.86 -27.51 -24.96
CA ILE A 23 20.65 -28.17 -23.67
C ILE A 23 19.37 -28.98 -23.68
N ARG A 24 19.45 -30.25 -23.33
CA ARG A 24 18.32 -31.18 -23.19
C ARG A 24 18.22 -31.73 -21.78
N LYS A 25 17.08 -32.31 -21.44
CA LYS A 25 16.89 -32.97 -20.14
C LYS A 25 17.95 -34.06 -19.97
N GLY A 26 18.78 -33.94 -18.94
CA GLY A 26 19.91 -34.87 -18.68
C GLY A 26 21.28 -34.35 -19.10
N SER A 27 21.39 -33.17 -19.73
CA SER A 27 22.67 -32.53 -20.00
C SER A 27 23.40 -32.20 -18.71
N ILE A 28 24.69 -32.53 -18.64
CA ILE A 28 25.57 -32.21 -17.51
C ILE A 28 26.29 -30.89 -17.82
N LEU A 29 26.10 -29.89 -16.98
CA LEU A 29 26.75 -28.59 -17.08
C LEU A 29 27.81 -28.47 -15.96
N SER A 30 29.06 -28.16 -16.36
CA SER A 30 30.12 -27.91 -15.39
C SER A 30 30.02 -26.45 -14.87
N ILE A 31 29.92 -26.29 -13.57
CA ILE A 31 29.94 -24.98 -12.93
C ILE A 31 31.40 -24.58 -12.72
N GLN A 32 31.84 -23.53 -13.41
CA GLN A 32 33.21 -23.05 -13.30
C GLN A 32 33.42 -22.11 -12.11
N ARG A 33 32.38 -21.32 -11.75
CA ARG A 33 32.51 -20.28 -10.72
C ARG A 33 31.14 -19.93 -10.11
N PHE A 34 31.14 -19.68 -8.81
CA PHE A 34 30.04 -19.03 -8.09
C PHE A 34 30.46 -17.60 -7.74
N PHE A 35 29.53 -16.67 -7.86
CA PHE A 35 29.73 -15.31 -7.35
C PHE A 35 28.44 -14.81 -6.68
N ILE A 36 28.61 -13.99 -5.68
CA ILE A 36 27.51 -13.31 -4.99
C ILE A 36 27.31 -11.97 -5.72
N LYS A 37 26.13 -11.77 -6.28
CA LYS A 37 25.74 -10.48 -6.83
C LYS A 37 25.03 -9.69 -5.75
N GLU A 38 25.67 -8.67 -5.24
CA GLU A 38 25.06 -7.71 -4.34
C GLU A 38 24.09 -6.81 -5.10
N GLY A 39 22.98 -6.46 -4.47
CA GLY A 39 21.98 -5.58 -5.04
C GLY A 39 21.07 -5.02 -3.96
N GLU A 40 20.51 -3.85 -4.22
CA GLU A 40 19.54 -3.21 -3.35
C GLU A 40 18.13 -3.39 -3.91
N THR A 41 17.17 -3.71 -3.03
CA THR A 41 15.76 -3.70 -3.41
C THR A 41 15.24 -2.27 -3.43
N SER A 42 14.42 -1.95 -4.41
CA SER A 42 13.70 -0.67 -4.42
C SER A 42 12.40 -0.76 -3.62
N PRO A 43 11.99 0.31 -2.95
CA PRO A 43 10.70 0.33 -2.26
C PRO A 43 9.54 0.13 -3.26
N PRO A 44 8.40 -0.43 -2.82
CA PRO A 44 7.23 -0.59 -3.66
C PRO A 44 6.77 0.77 -4.21
N LYS A 45 6.25 0.76 -5.43
CA LYS A 45 5.71 1.98 -6.06
C LYS A 45 4.49 2.48 -5.27
N ARG A 46 4.37 3.81 -5.14
CA ARG A 46 3.19 4.42 -4.54
C ARG A 46 1.95 4.14 -5.39
N TYR A 47 0.81 4.04 -4.72
CA TYR A 47 -0.47 3.85 -5.40
C TYR A 47 -0.85 5.07 -6.23
N THR A 48 -1.41 4.82 -7.40
CA THR A 48 -2.20 5.79 -8.16
C THR A 48 -3.68 5.59 -7.84
N SER A 49 -4.55 6.52 -8.26
CA SER A 49 -6.00 6.38 -8.10
C SER A 49 -6.51 5.04 -8.65
N GLY A 50 -6.06 4.66 -9.85
CA GLY A 50 -6.47 3.38 -10.46
C GLY A 50 -5.92 2.16 -9.73
N SER A 51 -4.62 2.15 -9.38
CA SER A 51 -4.04 1.00 -8.67
C SER A 51 -4.58 0.86 -7.24
N MET A 52 -5.02 1.95 -6.59
CA MET A 52 -5.69 1.89 -5.29
C MET A 52 -7.07 1.26 -5.40
N ILE A 53 -7.85 1.60 -6.42
CA ILE A 53 -9.16 0.96 -6.67
C ILE A 53 -8.99 -0.54 -6.89
N LEU A 54 -7.99 -0.96 -7.67
CA LEU A 54 -7.66 -2.39 -7.86
C LEU A 54 -7.21 -3.05 -6.56
N ALA A 55 -6.42 -2.37 -5.72
CA ALA A 55 -6.04 -2.89 -4.41
C ALA A 55 -7.24 -3.07 -3.48
N MET A 56 -8.20 -2.14 -3.49
CA MET A 56 -9.47 -2.28 -2.75
C MET A 56 -10.30 -3.47 -3.26
N GLU A 57 -10.34 -3.67 -4.57
CA GLU A 57 -11.04 -4.81 -5.18
C GLU A 57 -10.40 -6.15 -4.79
N ASN A 58 -9.08 -6.19 -4.76
CA ASN A 58 -8.29 -7.37 -4.43
C ASN A 58 -7.88 -7.44 -2.95
N ALA A 59 -8.55 -6.72 -2.06
CA ALA A 59 -8.20 -6.65 -0.63
C ALA A 59 -8.19 -8.02 0.06
N GLY A 60 -8.93 -8.99 -0.45
CA GLY A 60 -8.88 -10.37 0.03
C GLY A 60 -7.51 -11.03 -0.07
N GLN A 61 -6.62 -10.58 -0.95
CA GLN A 61 -5.26 -11.11 -1.04
C GLN A 61 -4.41 -10.81 0.21
N LEU A 62 -4.81 -9.83 1.02
CA LEU A 62 -4.16 -9.47 2.27
C LEU A 62 -4.64 -10.30 3.47
N ILE A 63 -5.63 -11.17 3.28
CA ILE A 63 -6.22 -12.00 4.33
C ILE A 63 -5.53 -13.37 4.31
N GLU A 64 -4.96 -13.79 5.44
CA GLU A 64 -4.31 -15.10 5.58
C GLU A 64 -5.32 -16.23 5.71
N ASP A 65 -6.43 -16.01 6.42
CA ASP A 65 -7.50 -16.97 6.60
C ASP A 65 -8.22 -17.24 5.26
N GLU A 66 -8.19 -18.49 4.81
CA GLU A 66 -8.76 -18.88 3.51
C GLU A 66 -10.28 -18.73 3.45
N GLU A 67 -10.98 -18.97 4.55
CA GLU A 67 -12.44 -18.87 4.62
C GLU A 67 -12.87 -17.40 4.53
N LEU A 68 -12.24 -16.51 5.30
CA LEU A 68 -12.48 -15.07 5.22
C LEU A 68 -12.04 -14.48 3.88
N ARG A 69 -10.95 -14.99 3.31
CA ARG A 69 -10.50 -14.61 1.97
C ARG A 69 -11.53 -14.98 0.91
N ALA A 70 -12.11 -16.18 1.00
CA ALA A 70 -13.15 -16.63 0.08
C ALA A 70 -14.39 -15.74 0.16
N GLN A 71 -14.79 -15.30 1.36
CA GLN A 71 -15.95 -14.45 1.60
C GLN A 71 -15.84 -13.08 0.91
N ILE A 72 -14.66 -12.47 0.92
CA ILE A 72 -14.42 -11.14 0.30
C ILE A 72 -13.91 -11.25 -1.15
N LYS A 73 -13.68 -12.48 -1.64
CA LYS A 73 -13.21 -12.72 -3.01
C LYS A 73 -14.25 -12.24 -4.02
N GLY A 74 -13.87 -11.29 -4.86
CA GLY A 74 -14.72 -10.73 -5.90
C GLY A 74 -15.55 -9.51 -5.46
N SER A 75 -15.77 -9.28 -4.15
CA SER A 75 -16.40 -8.05 -3.64
C SER A 75 -15.37 -6.99 -3.24
N GLY A 76 -14.30 -7.40 -2.54
CA GLY A 76 -13.27 -6.49 -2.03
C GLY A 76 -13.80 -5.53 -0.96
N ILE A 77 -13.11 -4.41 -0.77
CA ILE A 77 -13.55 -3.30 0.07
C ILE A 77 -14.35 -2.31 -0.77
N GLY A 78 -15.57 -2.04 -0.38
CA GLY A 78 -16.51 -1.22 -1.14
C GLY A 78 -16.97 -1.88 -2.43
N THR A 79 -17.97 -1.30 -3.08
CA THR A 79 -18.46 -1.75 -4.39
C THR A 79 -17.74 -1.00 -5.52
N SER A 80 -17.83 -1.49 -6.75
CA SER A 80 -17.28 -0.80 -7.93
C SER A 80 -17.78 0.65 -8.04
N ALA A 81 -19.05 0.91 -7.68
CA ALA A 81 -19.63 2.25 -7.69
C ALA A 81 -19.10 3.16 -6.57
N THR A 82 -18.76 2.62 -5.40
CA THR A 82 -18.42 3.42 -4.20
C THR A 82 -16.93 3.64 -4.02
N ARG A 83 -16.04 2.80 -4.57
CA ARG A 83 -14.58 2.91 -4.38
C ARG A 83 -14.02 4.28 -4.80
N ALA A 84 -14.43 4.76 -5.97
CA ALA A 84 -13.99 6.08 -6.45
C ALA A 84 -14.45 7.23 -5.53
N GLU A 85 -15.69 7.17 -5.04
CA GLU A 85 -16.24 8.16 -4.12
C GLU A 85 -15.56 8.12 -2.75
N ILE A 86 -15.17 6.93 -2.25
CA ILE A 86 -14.39 6.78 -1.03
C ILE A 86 -13.05 7.51 -1.17
N LEU A 87 -12.30 7.27 -2.28
CA LEU A 87 -11.02 7.94 -2.51
C LEU A 87 -11.20 9.45 -2.65
N LYS A 88 -12.20 9.90 -3.40
CA LYS A 88 -12.54 11.31 -3.54
C LYS A 88 -12.84 11.96 -2.19
N LYS A 89 -13.61 11.29 -1.33
CA LYS A 89 -13.91 11.76 0.02
C LYS A 89 -12.64 11.89 0.86
N LEU A 90 -11.74 10.88 0.84
CA LEU A 90 -10.48 10.92 1.59
C LEU A 90 -9.56 12.07 1.15
N VAL A 91 -9.55 12.40 -0.16
CA VAL A 91 -8.83 13.57 -0.67
C VAL A 91 -9.51 14.87 -0.24
N THR A 92 -10.84 14.93 -0.28
CA THR A 92 -11.62 16.13 0.10
C THR A 92 -11.44 16.50 1.57
N ILE A 93 -11.44 15.49 2.46
CA ILE A 93 -11.20 15.69 3.90
C ILE A 93 -9.71 15.78 4.26
N GLN A 94 -8.84 15.82 3.24
CA GLN A 94 -7.40 15.98 3.38
C GLN A 94 -6.68 14.86 4.16
N TYR A 95 -7.19 13.65 4.15
CA TYR A 95 -6.44 12.49 4.66
C TYR A 95 -5.44 11.98 3.62
N LEU A 96 -5.78 12.14 2.35
CA LEU A 96 -4.92 11.81 1.22
C LEU A 96 -4.68 13.05 0.35
N ALA A 97 -3.50 13.14 -0.24
CA ALA A 97 -3.17 14.09 -1.29
C ALA A 97 -3.08 13.37 -2.63
N LEU A 98 -3.65 13.96 -3.68
CA LEU A 98 -3.62 13.45 -5.04
C LEU A 98 -2.81 14.38 -5.94
N ASN A 99 -1.76 13.87 -6.56
CA ASN A 99 -1.05 14.58 -7.60
C ASN A 99 -1.84 14.49 -8.91
N LYS A 100 -2.39 15.61 -9.38
CA LYS A 100 -3.25 15.68 -10.59
C LYS A 100 -2.53 15.24 -11.89
N LYS A 101 -1.20 15.41 -11.98
CA LYS A 101 -0.44 15.04 -13.18
C LYS A 101 -0.11 13.55 -13.22
N THR A 102 0.41 13.03 -12.12
CA THR A 102 0.87 11.62 -12.02
C THR A 102 -0.18 10.68 -11.49
N GLN A 103 -1.31 11.21 -10.98
CA GLN A 103 -2.37 10.45 -10.29
C GLN A 103 -1.88 9.68 -9.05
N VAL A 104 -0.68 9.99 -8.56
CA VAL A 104 -0.11 9.35 -7.37
C VAL A 104 -0.81 9.88 -6.13
N ILE A 105 -1.19 8.94 -5.26
CA ILE A 105 -1.80 9.20 -3.95
C ILE A 105 -0.71 9.10 -2.87
N THR A 106 -0.72 10.06 -1.96
CA THR A 106 0.14 10.07 -0.77
C THR A 106 -0.68 10.42 0.46
N PRO A 107 -0.32 9.91 1.65
CA PRO A 107 -0.93 10.39 2.87
C PRO A 107 -0.57 11.88 3.09
N THR A 108 -1.41 12.59 3.81
CA THR A 108 -1.09 13.91 4.38
C THR A 108 -0.67 13.74 5.82
N LEU A 109 -0.13 14.79 6.45
CA LEU A 109 0.13 14.77 7.89
C LEU A 109 -1.13 14.43 8.68
N LEU A 110 -2.26 15.05 8.34
CA LEU A 110 -3.54 14.74 9.00
C LEU A 110 -3.94 13.28 8.80
N GLY A 111 -3.74 12.72 7.60
CA GLY A 111 -4.03 11.33 7.31
C GLY A 111 -3.19 10.36 8.13
N GLU A 112 -1.91 10.63 8.29
CA GLU A 112 -1.03 9.83 9.16
C GLU A 112 -1.44 9.92 10.63
N MET A 113 -1.72 11.12 11.12
CA MET A 113 -2.20 11.31 12.50
C MET A 113 -3.50 10.52 12.78
N ILE A 114 -4.46 10.53 11.85
CA ILE A 114 -5.69 9.75 11.98
C ILE A 114 -5.41 8.24 11.93
N PHE A 115 -4.52 7.80 11.05
CA PHE A 115 -4.07 6.40 11.01
C PHE A 115 -3.47 5.96 12.35
N ASP A 116 -2.58 6.77 12.93
CA ASP A 116 -1.96 6.48 14.22
C ASP A 116 -2.98 6.39 15.36
N VAL A 117 -3.97 7.31 15.38
CA VAL A 117 -5.07 7.26 16.35
C VAL A 117 -5.86 5.96 16.22
N VAL A 118 -6.26 5.58 15.00
CA VAL A 118 -7.03 4.36 14.76
C VAL A 118 -6.19 3.12 15.08
N ASN A 119 -4.93 3.10 14.69
CA ASN A 119 -4.01 1.98 14.97
C ASN A 119 -3.76 1.79 16.46
N ALA A 120 -3.69 2.87 17.23
CA ALA A 120 -3.48 2.84 18.67
C ALA A 120 -4.78 2.59 19.48
N SER A 121 -5.95 2.74 18.86
CA SER A 121 -7.26 2.60 19.52
C SER A 121 -8.03 1.37 19.02
N ILE A 122 -8.32 1.28 17.73
CA ILE A 122 -9.16 0.22 17.13
C ILE A 122 -8.44 -0.35 15.91
N ARG A 123 -7.29 -1.00 16.14
CA ARG A 123 -6.44 -1.52 15.07
C ARG A 123 -7.18 -2.45 14.09
N SER A 124 -8.16 -3.20 14.55
CA SER A 124 -8.93 -4.10 13.68
C SER A 124 -9.74 -3.39 12.58
N LEU A 125 -10.06 -2.10 12.74
CA LEU A 125 -10.67 -1.30 11.67
C LEU A 125 -9.73 -1.11 10.47
N LEU A 126 -8.42 -1.32 10.64
CA LEU A 126 -7.42 -1.24 9.58
C LEU A 126 -7.20 -2.60 8.89
N SER A 127 -7.85 -3.67 9.36
CA SER A 127 -7.74 -5.00 8.76
C SER A 127 -8.94 -5.30 7.84
N PRO A 128 -8.70 -5.80 6.61
CA PRO A 128 -9.77 -6.29 5.75
C PRO A 128 -10.49 -7.51 6.33
N GLU A 129 -9.88 -8.25 7.26
CA GLU A 129 -10.48 -9.41 7.94
C GLU A 129 -11.74 -9.04 8.72
N LEU A 130 -11.75 -7.87 9.36
CA LEU A 130 -12.94 -7.38 10.07
C LEU A 130 -14.11 -7.20 9.09
N THR A 131 -13.87 -6.59 7.93
CA THR A 131 -14.90 -6.44 6.90
C THR A 131 -15.38 -7.81 6.41
N ALA A 132 -14.45 -8.72 6.11
CA ALA A 132 -14.78 -10.07 5.67
C ALA A 132 -15.60 -10.85 6.71
N SER A 133 -15.31 -10.70 8.00
CA SER A 133 -16.05 -11.37 9.08
C SER A 133 -17.49 -10.86 9.20
N TRP A 134 -17.72 -9.56 9.01
CA TRP A 134 -19.08 -9.00 9.00
C TRP A 134 -19.86 -9.39 7.74
N GLU A 135 -19.23 -9.40 6.57
CA GLU A 135 -19.83 -9.92 5.33
C GLU A 135 -20.24 -11.41 5.47
N LYS A 136 -19.39 -12.23 6.10
CA LYS A 136 -19.70 -13.62 6.42
C LYS A 136 -20.93 -13.72 7.34
N GLY A 137 -21.03 -12.84 8.33
CA GLY A 137 -22.21 -12.77 9.19
C GLY A 137 -23.50 -12.46 8.41
N LEU A 138 -23.43 -11.57 7.40
CA LEU A 138 -24.57 -11.29 6.53
C LEU A 138 -24.95 -12.50 5.65
N THR A 139 -23.96 -13.27 5.19
CA THR A 139 -24.20 -14.52 4.48
C THR A 139 -24.97 -15.51 5.35
N TYR A 140 -24.59 -15.67 6.62
CA TYR A 140 -25.30 -16.52 7.57
C TYR A 140 -26.75 -16.07 7.83
N VAL A 141 -27.02 -14.77 7.82
CA VAL A 141 -28.39 -14.24 7.89
C VAL A 141 -29.15 -14.61 6.62
N ALA A 142 -28.54 -14.46 5.45
CA ALA A 142 -29.20 -14.81 4.17
C ALA A 142 -29.51 -16.30 4.04
N GLU A 143 -28.66 -17.16 4.57
CA GLU A 143 -28.84 -18.62 4.63
C GLU A 143 -29.79 -19.07 5.73
N GLY A 144 -30.23 -18.18 6.62
CA GLY A 144 -31.07 -18.50 7.75
C GLY A 144 -30.35 -19.22 8.91
N SER A 145 -29.04 -19.30 8.90
CA SER A 145 -28.22 -19.93 9.97
C SER A 145 -28.21 -19.10 11.25
N ILE A 146 -28.35 -17.78 11.14
CA ILE A 146 -28.55 -16.85 12.25
C ILE A 146 -29.69 -15.88 11.91
N THR A 147 -30.39 -15.36 12.92
CA THR A 147 -31.42 -14.37 12.71
C THR A 147 -30.84 -12.96 12.50
N PRO A 148 -31.55 -12.07 11.78
CA PRO A 148 -31.17 -10.66 11.68
C PRO A 148 -30.98 -10.01 13.06
N GLN A 149 -31.81 -10.39 14.04
CA GLN A 149 -31.74 -9.90 15.40
C GLN A 149 -30.40 -10.26 16.07
N GLU A 150 -29.98 -11.52 15.99
CA GLU A 150 -28.73 -12.01 16.55
C GLU A 150 -27.52 -11.31 15.90
N TYR A 151 -27.58 -11.07 14.58
CA TYR A 151 -26.55 -10.33 13.87
C TYR A 151 -26.44 -8.89 14.41
N MET A 152 -27.57 -8.18 14.53
CA MET A 152 -27.60 -6.81 15.04
C MET A 152 -27.14 -6.72 16.49
N GLU A 153 -27.50 -7.67 17.36
CA GLU A 153 -27.02 -7.73 18.73
C GLU A 153 -25.51 -7.92 18.83
N LYS A 154 -24.93 -8.74 17.94
CA LYS A 154 -23.48 -8.92 17.85
C LYS A 154 -22.80 -7.62 17.41
N LEU A 155 -23.34 -6.96 16.40
CA LEU A 155 -22.81 -5.69 15.89
C LEU A 155 -22.89 -4.58 16.95
N GLU A 156 -24.03 -4.44 17.63
CA GLU A 156 -24.20 -3.47 18.70
C GLU A 156 -23.22 -3.69 19.87
N ARG A 157 -23.07 -4.95 20.29
CA ARG A 157 -22.13 -5.34 21.35
C ARG A 157 -20.68 -5.04 20.96
N PHE A 158 -20.32 -5.30 19.72
CA PHE A 158 -19.02 -4.97 19.16
C PHE A 158 -18.79 -3.45 19.23
N ILE A 159 -19.70 -2.63 18.69
CA ILE A 159 -19.59 -1.17 18.68
C ILE A 159 -19.48 -0.63 20.12
N ARG A 160 -20.33 -1.11 21.02
CA ARG A 160 -20.34 -0.70 22.43
C ARG A 160 -19.02 -1.01 23.15
N SER A 161 -18.51 -2.24 22.97
CA SER A 161 -17.26 -2.67 23.57
C SER A 161 -16.07 -1.83 23.09
N TRP A 162 -16.00 -1.56 21.79
CA TRP A 162 -14.91 -0.77 21.21
C TRP A 162 -15.00 0.71 21.63
N THR A 163 -16.20 1.27 21.65
CA THR A 163 -16.40 2.64 22.13
C THR A 163 -15.93 2.80 23.57
N GLN A 164 -16.30 1.88 24.44
CA GLN A 164 -15.86 1.88 25.84
C GLN A 164 -14.34 1.70 25.97
N GLY A 165 -13.75 0.81 25.15
CA GLY A 165 -12.31 0.63 25.08
C GLY A 165 -11.57 1.93 24.73
N VAL A 166 -12.03 2.63 23.68
CA VAL A 166 -11.44 3.92 23.27
C VAL A 166 -11.55 4.99 24.35
N LEU A 167 -12.70 5.09 25.01
CA LEU A 167 -12.90 6.06 26.12
C LEU A 167 -11.97 5.80 27.31
N GLY A 168 -11.55 4.54 27.51
CA GLY A 168 -10.62 4.13 28.56
C GLY A 168 -9.14 4.33 28.24
N LEU A 169 -8.78 4.66 26.99
CA LEU A 169 -7.39 4.78 26.56
C LEU A 169 -6.66 5.95 27.24
N ARG A 170 -5.38 5.74 27.54
CA ARG A 170 -4.47 6.72 28.16
C ARG A 170 -3.17 6.85 27.34
N ASN A 171 -3.29 6.84 26.01
CA ASN A 171 -2.17 6.83 25.07
C ASN A 171 -1.84 8.19 24.44
N GLN A 172 -2.38 9.28 24.99
CA GLN A 172 -2.22 10.64 24.44
C GLN A 172 -0.74 11.07 24.30
N LEU A 173 0.09 10.70 25.29
CA LEU A 173 1.52 11.06 25.28
C LEU A 173 2.27 10.35 24.16
N MET A 174 1.98 9.07 23.94
CA MET A 174 2.55 8.26 22.86
C MET A 174 2.12 8.80 21.49
N LEU A 175 0.83 9.10 21.33
CA LEU A 175 0.29 9.69 20.09
C LEU A 175 0.93 11.05 19.79
N LYS A 176 1.16 11.88 20.81
CA LYS A 176 1.85 13.15 20.64
C LYS A 176 3.25 12.96 20.07
N GLN A 177 4.01 11.98 20.56
CA GLN A 177 5.36 11.67 20.03
C GLN A 177 5.31 11.25 18.56
N PHE A 178 4.34 10.44 18.17
CA PHE A 178 4.16 10.06 16.75
C PHE A 178 3.81 11.27 15.88
N PHE A 179 2.91 12.12 16.34
CA PHE A 179 2.52 13.34 15.61
C PHE A 179 3.69 14.32 15.46
N ASP A 180 4.50 14.51 16.51
CA ASP A 180 5.67 15.38 16.47
C ASP A 180 6.72 14.84 15.48
N ALA A 181 6.94 13.52 15.44
CA ALA A 181 7.84 12.87 14.49
C ALA A 181 7.33 12.99 13.05
N ALA A 182 6.06 12.72 12.80
CA ALA A 182 5.43 12.88 11.49
C ALA A 182 5.51 14.35 11.01
N ALA A 183 5.17 15.32 11.89
CA ALA A 183 5.23 16.74 11.55
C ALA A 183 6.63 17.18 11.10
N GLN A 184 7.70 16.71 11.74
CA GLN A 184 9.08 17.03 11.36
C GLN A 184 9.43 16.48 9.96
N TYR A 185 8.92 15.28 9.61
CA TYR A 185 9.13 14.68 8.30
C TYR A 185 8.47 15.53 7.19
N TYR A 186 7.24 15.98 7.39
CA TYR A 186 6.51 16.81 6.43
C TYR A 186 7.13 18.21 6.28
N GLN A 187 7.67 18.81 7.35
CA GLN A 187 8.37 20.09 7.28
C GLN A 187 9.67 19.99 6.46
N LYS A 188 10.45 18.91 6.61
CA LYS A 188 11.68 18.69 5.83
C LYS A 188 11.40 18.53 4.32
N GLY A 189 10.26 17.93 3.95
CA GLY A 189 9.86 17.75 2.55
C GLY A 189 9.47 19.06 1.84
N THR A 190 8.99 20.07 2.55
CA THR A 190 8.64 21.39 2.00
C THR A 190 9.84 22.31 1.84
N GLY A 191 10.89 22.14 2.64
CA GLY A 191 12.10 22.99 2.62
C GLY A 191 12.98 22.88 1.37
N ASN A 192 12.81 21.84 0.58
CA ASN A 192 13.65 21.58 -0.60
C ASN A 192 13.10 22.17 -1.91
N LYS A 193 11.90 22.77 -1.90
CA LYS A 193 11.30 23.42 -3.08
C LYS A 193 11.59 24.93 -3.20
N THR A 194 12.01 25.57 -2.12
CA THR A 194 12.22 27.03 -2.10
C THR A 194 13.65 27.47 -2.42
N ARG A 195 14.61 26.55 -2.58
CA ARG A 195 16.01 26.90 -2.86
C ARG A 195 16.41 26.92 -4.35
N LYS A 196 15.47 26.66 -5.30
CA LYS A 196 15.79 26.66 -6.75
C LYS A 196 15.25 27.85 -7.54
N SER A 197 14.63 28.87 -6.91
CA SER A 197 14.05 30.00 -7.65
C SER A 197 14.73 31.37 -7.42
N HIS A 198 15.92 31.41 -6.76
CA HIS A 198 16.63 32.69 -6.62
C HIS A 198 18.11 32.53 -6.98
N ARG A 199 18.36 32.29 -8.28
CA ARG A 199 19.68 32.57 -8.87
C ARG A 199 19.56 32.64 -10.38
N CYS A 200 18.98 33.72 -10.87
CA CYS A 200 19.26 34.28 -12.21
C CYS A 200 18.57 35.64 -12.25
N ASP A 201 19.34 36.69 -12.04
CA ASP A 201 19.16 38.01 -12.60
C ASP A 201 19.98 39.00 -11.78
N THR A 202 21.29 39.10 -12.10
CA THR A 202 22.08 40.30 -11.98
C THR A 202 23.41 40.03 -12.64
N GLU A 203 23.49 40.34 -13.94
CA GLU A 203 24.68 40.89 -14.61
C GLU A 203 24.42 41.04 -16.09
N LYS A 204 23.80 42.16 -16.44
CA LYS A 204 24.04 42.85 -17.72
C LYS A 204 23.87 44.33 -17.46
N GLY A 205 25.02 44.97 -17.45
CA GLY A 205 25.09 46.44 -17.41
C GLY A 205 26.51 46.94 -17.21
N ARG A 206 27.35 46.81 -18.23
CA ARG A 206 28.24 47.86 -18.78
C ARG A 206 29.20 47.26 -19.78
#